data_c7bb8013b33aae3178425853cfe33a4c
#
_entry.id   c7bb8013b33aae3178425853cfe33a4c
#
_cell.length_a   1.000
_cell.length_b   1.000
_cell.length_c   1.000
_cell.angle_alpha   90.00
_cell.angle_beta   90.00
_cell.angle_gamma   90.00
#
_symmetry.space_group_name_H-M   'P 1'
#
loop_
_entity.id
_entity.type
_entity.pdbx_description
1 polymer ?
#
loop_
_entity_poly.entity_id
_entity_poly.type
_entity_poly.pdbx_seq_one_letter_code
_entity_poly.pdbx_strand_id
1 'polypeptide(L)'
;MKKIIHYFSLVIGLTTSFSSLAKEKISLMLDWYVNPDHAAIIVAQQKGFFEKNNLEVEIIEPADPSLPPKLVAAGKVDLAINYQPQLYQQVSERLPLVRVGSLISSPLNSVVVLKNSNIKTLADLKGKKVGYSVSGFEDVLLDTM
;
A
#
# COMPACT_ATOMS: atom_id res chain seq x y z
N MET A 1 44.24 64.03 -28.86
CA MET A 1 43.10 63.17 -29.17
C MET A 1 43.26 61.89 -28.39
N LYS A 2 42.58 61.74 -27.23
CA LYS A 2 42.69 60.57 -26.34
C LYS A 2 41.56 59.61 -26.66
N LYS A 3 41.89 58.39 -27.08
CA LYS A 3 40.93 57.32 -27.33
C LYS A 3 40.56 56.66 -25.99
N ILE A 4 39.31 56.78 -25.57
CA ILE A 4 38.75 56.09 -24.39
C ILE A 4 38.30 54.71 -24.85
N ILE A 5 38.96 53.68 -24.39
CA ILE A 5 38.60 52.28 -24.62
C ILE A 5 37.65 51.89 -23.50
N HIS A 6 36.35 51.64 -23.84
CA HIS A 6 35.38 51.11 -22.91
C HIS A 6 35.48 49.60 -22.84
N TYR A 7 35.99 49.07 -21.72
CA TYR A 7 35.88 47.65 -21.43
C TYR A 7 34.48 47.33 -20.96
N PHE A 8 33.71 46.67 -21.80
CA PHE A 8 32.39 46.11 -21.48
C PHE A 8 32.65 44.75 -20.83
N SER A 9 32.70 44.70 -19.49
CA SER A 9 32.82 43.46 -18.73
C SER A 9 31.50 42.73 -18.77
N LEU A 10 31.41 41.70 -19.60
CA LEU A 10 30.29 40.77 -19.67
C LEU A 10 30.36 39.83 -18.46
N VAL A 11 29.64 40.13 -17.39
CA VAL A 11 29.45 39.24 -16.24
C VAL A 11 28.40 38.19 -16.63
N ILE A 12 28.88 37.04 -17.09
CA ILE A 12 28.03 35.88 -17.28
C ILE A 12 27.76 35.31 -15.88
N GLY A 13 26.59 35.67 -15.33
CA GLY A 13 26.09 35.06 -14.13
C GLY A 13 25.68 33.60 -14.39
N LEU A 14 26.55 32.65 -13.94
CA LEU A 14 26.20 31.25 -13.85
C LEU A 14 25.07 31.11 -12.80
N THR A 15 23.81 31.18 -13.20
CA THR A 15 22.70 30.76 -12.38
C THR A 15 22.70 29.23 -12.34
N THR A 16 23.36 28.65 -11.35
CA THR A 16 23.22 27.24 -11.02
C THR A 16 21.77 27.07 -10.51
N SER A 17 20.90 26.64 -11.40
CA SER A 17 19.57 26.20 -11.01
C SER A 17 19.73 24.97 -10.14
N PHE A 18 19.66 25.14 -8.82
CA PHE A 18 19.43 24.04 -7.91
C PHE A 18 18.01 23.54 -8.22
N SER A 19 17.90 22.53 -9.09
CA SER A 19 16.69 21.76 -9.20
C SER A 19 16.49 21.08 -7.84
N SER A 20 15.69 21.70 -6.97
CA SER A 20 15.11 21.01 -5.83
C SER A 20 14.33 19.84 -6.42
N LEU A 21 14.87 18.63 -6.31
CA LEU A 21 14.13 17.43 -6.65
C LEU A 21 12.92 17.40 -5.71
N ALA A 22 11.77 17.77 -6.27
CA ALA A 22 10.50 17.62 -5.55
C ALA A 22 10.37 16.14 -5.13
N LYS A 23 9.95 15.90 -3.89
CA LYS A 23 9.68 14.53 -3.43
C LYS A 23 8.61 13.91 -4.32
N GLU A 24 8.80 12.67 -4.68
CA GLU A 24 7.78 11.89 -5.38
C GLU A 24 6.66 11.55 -4.41
N LYS A 25 5.44 11.91 -4.78
CA LYS A 25 4.24 11.64 -3.96
C LYS A 25 3.68 10.30 -4.30
N ILE A 26 3.46 9.48 -3.30
CA ILE A 26 2.88 8.13 -3.42
C ILE A 26 1.75 8.00 -2.42
N SER A 27 0.58 7.63 -2.91
CA SER A 27 -0.56 7.25 -2.08
C SER A 27 -0.55 5.75 -1.82
N LEU A 28 -0.53 5.36 -0.53
CA LEU A 28 -0.58 3.98 -0.09
C LEU A 28 -1.84 3.75 0.75
N MET A 29 -2.79 3.00 0.20
CA MET A 29 -4.00 2.63 0.92
C MET A 29 -3.81 1.31 1.67
N LEU A 30 -4.16 1.30 2.95
CA LEU A 30 -4.13 0.11 3.79
C LEU A 30 -5.32 -0.81 3.45
N ASP A 31 -5.27 -2.06 3.90
CA ASP A 31 -6.38 -3.03 3.78
C ASP A 31 -7.42 -2.86 4.88
N TRP A 32 -7.02 -2.26 6.01
CA TRP A 32 -7.83 -2.06 7.21
C TRP A 32 -7.39 -0.80 7.96
N TYR A 33 -8.00 -0.54 9.10
CA TYR A 33 -7.49 0.46 10.06
C TYR A 33 -6.05 0.12 10.47
N VAL A 34 -5.28 1.15 10.84
CA VAL A 34 -3.90 0.94 11.30
C VAL A 34 -3.87 -0.08 12.43
N ASN A 35 -3.03 -1.11 12.27
CA ASN A 35 -2.86 -2.20 13.21
C ASN A 35 -1.41 -2.71 13.17
N PRO A 36 -1.00 -3.66 14.03
CA PRO A 36 0.38 -4.16 14.08
C PRO A 36 0.93 -4.72 12.77
N ASP A 37 0.10 -5.23 11.86
CA ASP A 37 0.54 -5.76 10.57
C ASP A 37 1.12 -4.66 9.66
N HIS A 38 0.73 -3.41 9.88
CA HIS A 38 1.25 -2.23 9.19
C HIS A 38 2.52 -1.65 9.84
N ALA A 39 3.06 -2.27 10.91
CA ALA A 39 4.15 -1.69 11.70
C ALA A 39 5.37 -1.28 10.84
N ALA A 40 5.75 -2.08 9.85
CA ALA A 40 6.89 -1.75 8.99
C ALA A 40 6.68 -0.44 8.21
N ILE A 41 5.48 -0.19 7.71
CA ILE A 41 5.11 1.01 6.96
C ILE A 41 5.11 2.23 7.88
N ILE A 42 4.45 2.11 9.04
CA ILE A 42 4.34 3.19 10.02
C ILE A 42 5.72 3.58 10.58
N VAL A 43 6.55 2.58 10.90
CA VAL A 43 7.93 2.82 11.36
C VAL A 43 8.76 3.47 10.26
N ALA A 44 8.62 3.05 9.01
CA ALA A 44 9.33 3.68 7.89
C ALA A 44 8.99 5.17 7.76
N GLN A 45 7.72 5.52 7.91
CA GLN A 45 7.26 6.90 7.89
C GLN A 45 7.81 7.68 9.10
N GLN A 46 7.63 7.16 10.31
CA GLN A 46 8.06 7.85 11.56
C GLN A 46 9.58 8.03 11.66
N LYS A 47 10.35 7.11 11.09
CA LYS A 47 11.81 7.18 11.05
C LYS A 47 12.35 7.97 9.86
N GLY A 48 11.48 8.52 9.02
CA GLY A 48 11.85 9.33 7.85
C GLY A 48 12.52 8.51 6.75
N PHE A 49 12.28 7.20 6.67
CA PHE A 49 12.90 6.36 5.62
C PHE A 49 12.36 6.69 4.24
N PHE A 50 11.09 7.05 4.12
CA PHE A 50 10.52 7.52 2.86
C PHE A 50 11.17 8.83 2.42
N GLU A 51 11.27 9.80 3.33
CA GLU A 51 11.88 11.10 3.05
C GLU A 51 13.36 11.00 2.62
N LYS A 52 14.13 10.11 3.26
CA LYS A 52 15.54 9.85 2.88
C LYS A 52 15.68 9.30 1.47
N ASN A 53 14.61 8.73 0.92
CA ASN A 53 14.53 8.23 -0.45
C ASN A 53 13.76 9.18 -1.39
N ASN A 54 13.59 10.45 -1.01
CA ASN A 54 12.85 11.47 -1.75
C ASN A 54 11.39 11.11 -2.03
N LEU A 55 10.77 10.32 -1.14
CA LEU A 55 9.36 9.95 -1.22
C LEU A 55 8.55 10.73 -0.19
N GLU A 56 7.37 11.18 -0.58
CA GLU A 56 6.30 11.67 0.28
C GLU A 56 5.16 10.66 0.21
N VAL A 57 5.05 9.79 1.23
CA VAL A 57 4.06 8.71 1.25
C VAL A 57 2.86 9.13 2.08
N GLU A 58 1.70 9.22 1.43
CA GLU A 58 0.40 9.41 2.07
C GLU A 58 -0.19 8.05 2.42
N ILE A 59 -0.33 7.74 3.72
CA ILE A 59 -0.93 6.50 4.21
C ILE A 59 -2.42 6.74 4.44
N ILE A 60 -3.27 5.96 3.77
CA ILE A 60 -4.72 6.13 3.74
C ILE A 60 -5.39 4.89 4.34
N GLU A 61 -6.23 5.07 5.35
CA GLU A 61 -7.11 4.01 5.86
C GLU A 61 -8.35 3.90 4.95
N PRO A 62 -8.78 2.69 4.58
CA PRO A 62 -9.97 2.52 3.75
C PRO A 62 -11.25 2.72 4.56
N ALA A 63 -12.24 3.37 3.97
CA ALA A 63 -13.59 3.42 4.52
C ALA A 63 -14.32 2.06 4.39
N ASP A 64 -13.96 1.28 3.38
CA ASP A 64 -14.45 -0.07 3.11
C ASP A 64 -13.28 -0.95 2.67
N PRO A 65 -12.99 -2.05 3.39
CA PRO A 65 -11.85 -2.92 3.11
C PRO A 65 -11.87 -3.61 1.74
N SER A 66 -13.01 -3.63 1.06
CA SER A 66 -13.10 -4.18 -0.30
C SER A 66 -12.63 -3.23 -1.40
N LEU A 67 -12.39 -1.96 -1.07
CA LEU A 67 -12.10 -0.91 -2.04
C LEU A 67 -10.62 -0.78 -2.45
N PRO A 68 -9.61 -0.97 -1.58
CA PRO A 68 -8.23 -0.60 -1.88
C PRO A 68 -7.72 -1.11 -3.24
N PRO A 69 -7.81 -2.41 -3.58
CA PRO A 69 -7.34 -2.88 -4.89
C PRO A 69 -8.13 -2.33 -6.07
N LYS A 70 -9.42 -2.05 -5.89
CA LYS A 70 -10.26 -1.45 -6.94
C LYS A 70 -9.85 0.01 -7.22
N LEU A 71 -9.44 0.74 -6.20
CA LEU A 71 -8.96 2.11 -6.33
C LEU A 71 -7.58 2.17 -7.02
N VAL A 72 -6.70 1.19 -6.76
CA VAL A 72 -5.46 1.04 -7.54
C VAL A 72 -5.77 0.74 -9.00
N ALA A 73 -6.65 -0.23 -9.27
CA ALA A 73 -7.06 -0.59 -10.62
C ALA A 73 -7.68 0.59 -11.39
N ALA A 74 -8.35 1.50 -10.68
CA ALA A 74 -8.94 2.72 -11.22
C ALA A 74 -7.96 3.91 -11.31
N GLY A 75 -6.68 3.74 -10.89
CA GLY A 75 -5.67 4.81 -10.86
C GLY A 75 -6.00 5.95 -9.88
N LYS A 76 -6.73 5.65 -8.81
CA LYS A 76 -7.11 6.64 -7.78
C LYS A 76 -6.13 6.69 -6.62
N VAL A 77 -5.42 5.60 -6.38
CA VAL A 77 -4.29 5.47 -5.47
C VAL A 77 -3.18 4.68 -6.16
N ASP A 78 -1.94 4.89 -5.75
CA ASP A 78 -0.78 4.27 -6.41
C ASP A 78 -0.55 2.84 -5.93
N LEU A 79 -0.68 2.61 -4.65
CA LEU A 79 -0.42 1.34 -3.99
C LEU A 79 -1.55 0.98 -3.02
N ALA A 80 -1.79 -0.31 -2.84
CA ALA A 80 -2.66 -0.81 -1.78
C ALA A 80 -2.10 -2.08 -1.14
N ILE A 81 -2.36 -2.23 0.15
CA ILE A 81 -2.22 -3.53 0.82
C ILE A 81 -3.39 -4.40 0.39
N ASN A 82 -3.09 -5.65 0.07
CA ASN A 82 -4.08 -6.62 -0.38
C ASN A 82 -3.68 -8.03 0.03
N TYR A 83 -4.64 -8.92 0.10
CA TYR A 83 -4.42 -10.34 0.41
C TYR A 83 -4.19 -11.14 -0.87
N GLN A 84 -3.28 -12.08 -0.82
CA GLN A 84 -2.90 -12.84 -2.02
C GLN A 84 -4.06 -13.64 -2.66
N PRO A 85 -4.95 -14.33 -1.94
CA PRO A 85 -6.11 -14.99 -2.55
C PRO A 85 -7.02 -14.02 -3.28
N GLN A 86 -7.31 -12.87 -2.66
CA GLN A 86 -8.11 -11.82 -3.26
C GLN A 86 -7.46 -11.24 -4.54
N LEU A 87 -6.13 -11.03 -4.51
CA LEU A 87 -5.41 -10.59 -5.70
C LEU A 87 -5.54 -11.58 -6.86
N TYR A 88 -5.43 -12.89 -6.59
CA TYR A 88 -5.59 -13.91 -7.64
C TYR A 88 -6.98 -13.88 -8.26
N GLN A 89 -8.02 -13.75 -7.45
CA GLN A 89 -9.39 -13.59 -7.93
C GLN A 89 -9.53 -12.34 -8.81
N GLN A 90 -9.09 -11.19 -8.31
CA GLN A 90 -9.19 -9.91 -9.02
C GLN A 90 -8.44 -9.91 -10.37
N VAL A 91 -7.25 -10.51 -10.40
CA VAL A 91 -6.50 -10.67 -11.65
C VAL A 91 -7.21 -11.63 -12.62
N SER A 92 -7.84 -12.71 -12.10
CA SER A 92 -8.65 -13.60 -12.95
C SER A 92 -9.88 -12.90 -13.53
N GLU A 93 -10.41 -11.92 -12.82
CA GLU A 93 -11.48 -11.00 -13.25
C GLU A 93 -10.97 -9.86 -14.14
N ARG A 94 -9.68 -9.90 -14.51
CA ARG A 94 -9.00 -8.94 -15.39
C ARG A 94 -8.83 -7.54 -14.79
N LEU A 95 -8.83 -7.38 -13.48
CA LEU A 95 -8.38 -6.12 -12.89
C LEU A 95 -6.88 -5.91 -13.19
N PRO A 96 -6.48 -4.71 -13.65
CA PRO A 96 -5.09 -4.42 -14.02
C PRO A 96 -4.23 -4.19 -12.76
N LEU A 97 -3.98 -5.26 -12.01
CA LEU A 97 -3.21 -5.25 -10.77
C LEU A 97 -1.96 -6.09 -10.90
N VAL A 98 -0.87 -5.62 -10.29
CA VAL A 98 0.38 -6.37 -10.16
C VAL A 98 0.87 -6.33 -8.70
N ARG A 99 1.45 -7.43 -8.25
CA ARG A 99 2.10 -7.47 -6.95
C ARG A 99 3.53 -6.94 -7.07
N VAL A 100 3.84 -5.86 -6.35
CA VAL A 100 5.17 -5.25 -6.33
C VAL A 100 6.02 -5.68 -5.12
N GLY A 101 5.38 -6.25 -4.09
CA GLY A 101 6.09 -6.71 -2.89
C GLY A 101 5.20 -7.54 -1.97
N SER A 102 5.77 -8.01 -0.86
CA SER A 102 5.05 -8.68 0.22
C SER A 102 5.45 -8.05 1.55
N LEU A 103 4.45 -7.59 2.30
CA LEU A 103 4.66 -7.05 3.65
C LEU A 103 4.80 -8.20 4.67
N ILE A 104 3.89 -9.18 4.59
CA ILE A 104 3.90 -10.39 5.40
C ILE A 104 3.83 -11.59 4.46
N SER A 105 4.75 -12.54 4.61
CA SER A 105 4.89 -13.70 3.71
C SER A 105 4.24 -14.98 4.25
N SER A 106 3.66 -14.95 5.45
CA SER A 106 2.94 -16.08 6.05
C SER A 106 1.42 -15.84 6.02
N PRO A 107 0.60 -16.93 5.94
CA PRO A 107 -0.84 -16.81 6.08
C PRO A 107 -1.23 -16.19 7.43
N LEU A 108 -2.12 -15.21 7.43
CA LEU A 108 -2.63 -14.53 8.63
C LEU A 108 -3.97 -15.10 9.09
N ASN A 109 -4.65 -15.87 8.24
CA ASN A 109 -6.00 -16.32 8.50
C ASN A 109 -6.01 -17.58 9.36
N SER A 110 -6.93 -17.58 10.33
CA SER A 110 -7.23 -18.74 11.16
C SER A 110 -8.69 -18.72 11.58
N VAL A 111 -9.25 -19.90 11.80
CA VAL A 111 -10.57 -20.05 12.41
C VAL A 111 -10.41 -20.03 13.92
N VAL A 112 -11.07 -19.09 14.57
CA VAL A 112 -11.05 -18.94 16.03
C VAL A 112 -12.32 -19.54 16.61
N VAL A 113 -12.18 -20.39 17.59
CA VAL A 113 -13.30 -21.03 18.29
C VAL A 113 -13.13 -20.90 19.81
N LEU A 114 -14.23 -21.03 20.55
CA LEU A 114 -14.14 -21.04 22.00
C LEU A 114 -13.35 -22.28 22.48
N LYS A 115 -12.50 -22.10 23.49
CA LYS A 115 -11.69 -23.17 24.09
C LYS A 115 -12.52 -24.40 24.47
N ASN A 116 -13.74 -24.19 24.95
CA ASN A 116 -14.65 -25.24 25.41
C ASN A 116 -15.62 -25.72 24.31
N SER A 117 -15.45 -25.30 23.07
CA SER A 117 -16.28 -25.77 21.97
C SER A 117 -15.95 -27.22 21.58
N ASN A 118 -16.91 -27.89 20.94
CA ASN A 118 -16.69 -29.23 20.37
C ASN A 118 -16.03 -29.17 19.00
N ILE A 119 -15.68 -27.99 18.50
CA ILE A 119 -15.00 -27.78 17.22
C ILE A 119 -13.51 -27.94 17.45
N LYS A 120 -12.90 -28.96 16.87
CA LYS A 120 -11.47 -29.29 16.96
C LYS A 120 -10.79 -29.37 15.61
N THR A 121 -11.57 -29.57 14.55
CA THR A 121 -11.11 -29.66 13.17
C THR A 121 -12.01 -28.82 12.25
N LEU A 122 -11.56 -28.57 11.03
CA LEU A 122 -12.38 -27.89 10.03
C LEU A 122 -13.66 -28.67 9.68
N ALA A 123 -13.61 -30.00 9.73
CA ALA A 123 -14.78 -30.85 9.48
C ALA A 123 -15.92 -30.62 10.49
N ASP A 124 -15.59 -30.19 11.72
CA ASP A 124 -16.59 -29.91 12.75
C ASP A 124 -17.37 -28.62 12.49
N LEU A 125 -16.92 -27.81 11.52
CA LEU A 125 -17.61 -26.59 11.07
C LEU A 125 -18.83 -26.89 10.20
N LYS A 126 -18.97 -28.12 9.68
CA LYS A 126 -20.10 -28.47 8.82
C LYS A 126 -21.43 -28.16 9.49
N GLY A 127 -22.25 -27.34 8.83
CA GLY A 127 -23.55 -26.89 9.33
C GLY A 127 -23.48 -25.86 10.46
N LYS A 128 -22.31 -25.31 10.78
CA LYS A 128 -22.14 -24.22 11.75
C LYS A 128 -22.19 -22.86 11.07
N LYS A 129 -22.53 -21.84 11.84
CA LYS A 129 -22.42 -20.45 11.39
C LYS A 129 -21.00 -19.97 11.66
N VAL A 130 -20.31 -19.53 10.62
CA VAL A 130 -18.99 -18.93 10.68
C VAL A 130 -19.13 -17.44 10.40
N GLY A 131 -18.61 -16.60 11.31
CA GLY A 131 -18.55 -15.16 11.10
C GLY A 131 -17.23 -14.79 10.43
N TYR A 132 -17.27 -13.79 9.56
CA TYR A 132 -16.10 -13.20 8.94
C TYR A 132 -16.24 -11.68 8.83
N SER A 133 -15.14 -10.96 8.66
CA SER A 133 -15.13 -9.50 8.74
C SER A 133 -14.99 -8.82 7.37
N VAL A 134 -14.31 -9.45 6.41
CA VAL A 134 -13.98 -8.84 5.12
C VAL A 134 -14.58 -9.66 3.98
N SER A 135 -15.60 -9.10 3.34
CA SER A 135 -16.17 -9.68 2.12
C SER A 135 -15.20 -9.56 0.95
N GLY A 136 -15.23 -10.55 0.05
CA GLY A 136 -14.34 -10.63 -1.11
C GLY A 136 -12.97 -11.24 -0.80
N PHE A 137 -12.70 -11.59 0.45
CA PHE A 137 -11.47 -12.25 0.88
C PHE A 137 -11.75 -13.47 1.76
N GLU A 138 -12.38 -13.29 2.92
CA GLU A 138 -12.61 -14.39 3.87
C GLU A 138 -13.69 -15.34 3.39
N ASP A 139 -14.71 -14.85 2.68
CA ASP A 139 -15.72 -15.67 2.02
C ASP A 139 -15.11 -16.60 0.97
N VAL A 140 -14.19 -16.11 0.14
CA VAL A 140 -13.46 -16.96 -0.84
C VAL A 140 -12.70 -18.09 -0.15
N LEU A 141 -12.10 -17.83 1.02
CA LEU A 141 -11.41 -18.88 1.78
C LEU A 141 -12.41 -19.88 2.38
N LEU A 142 -13.54 -19.42 2.91
CA LEU A 142 -14.56 -20.27 3.49
C LEU A 142 -15.22 -21.19 2.46
N ASP A 143 -15.42 -20.71 1.22
CA ASP A 143 -15.98 -21.50 0.12
C ASP A 143 -15.08 -22.65 -0.33
N THR A 144 -13.79 -22.59 0.03
CA THR A 144 -12.80 -23.63 -0.32
C THR A 144 -12.54 -24.62 0.80
N MET A 145 -13.11 -24.41 1.98
CA MET A 145 -12.96 -25.31 3.17
C MET A 145 -14.05 -26.37 3.22
#